data_e30b5d78a668409091808541e49d73fc
#
_entry.id   e30b5d78a668409091808541e49d73fc
#
_cell.length_a   1.000
_cell.length_b   1.000
_cell.length_c   1.000
_cell.angle_alpha   90.00
_cell.angle_beta   90.00
_cell.angle_gamma   90.00
#
_symmetry.space_group_name_H-M   'P 1'
#
loop_
_entity.id
_entity.type
_entity.pdbx_description
1 polymer ?
#
loop_
_entity_poly.entity_id
_entity_poly.type
_entity_poly.pdbx_seq_one_letter_code
_entity_poly.pdbx_strand_id
1 'polypeptide(L)'
;VERAQVIQGTAWELDKTEVAFSPNPATGGESDNGFTFTQSLDFPTVYASRRNQLKAETQAEKSRLNVVSQQLKAEIANTYYQMLYQAHRLQILQRIDSVLERYSKIAEMRYKAGESRQLEYLSADRKCNENRLEMADVKSEIERLQIDLMTQLNTQEPIKPAEENLSAIAAQNLNSYNYQQSADGIYQQDKLIALDKEIKAAKSGFAPSLSLSLRTQCVISSWNPYNIDRSRFAEGNFFGFEIGVGIPLFYGSTKAKVKAAQKDRELAEIEMRQEQTEKERDFRLCTKRLQAASNRLKYYEQNNQAHSAQISKLSAIEYENGEISYVEYVNAIEETIAVLMKHADAINEYNQAVIAIQRLTGIM
;
A
#
# COMPACT_ATOMS: atom_id res chain seq x y z
N VAL A 1 9.12 2.96 8.54
CA VAL A 1 10.37 3.71 8.35
C VAL A 1 10.94 4.13 9.71
N GLU A 2 10.20 4.88 10.53
CA GLU A 2 10.67 5.37 11.84
C GLU A 2 11.17 4.22 12.74
N ARG A 3 10.41 3.12 12.86
CA ARG A 3 10.86 1.93 13.57
C ARG A 3 12.21 1.41 13.06
N ALA A 4 12.38 1.32 11.74
CA ALA A 4 13.63 0.85 11.14
C ALA A 4 14.80 1.80 11.42
N GLN A 5 14.55 3.12 11.48
CA GLN A 5 15.56 4.11 11.86
C GLN A 5 15.99 3.98 13.32
N VAL A 6 15.04 3.77 14.24
CA VAL A 6 15.33 3.56 15.66
C VAL A 6 16.14 2.27 15.88
N ILE A 7 15.78 1.20 15.17
CA ILE A 7 16.50 -0.08 15.24
C ILE A 7 17.97 0.05 14.79
N GLN A 8 18.34 1.02 13.95
CA GLN A 8 19.75 1.25 13.60
C GLN A 8 20.63 1.53 14.84
N GLY A 9 20.05 2.08 15.91
CA GLY A 9 20.76 2.27 17.19
C GLY A 9 21.22 0.96 17.83
N THR A 10 20.54 -0.16 17.56
CA THR A 10 20.92 -1.49 18.10
C THR A 10 22.14 -2.09 17.40
N ALA A 11 22.68 -1.44 16.35
CA ALA A 11 23.90 -1.89 15.68
C ALA A 11 25.09 -2.00 16.64
N TRP A 12 25.10 -1.20 17.70
CA TRP A 12 26.12 -1.17 18.75
C TRP A 12 25.62 -1.80 20.04
N GLU A 13 24.77 -2.81 19.96
CA GLU A 13 24.32 -3.54 21.15
C GLU A 13 25.54 -4.29 21.73
N LEU A 14 25.93 -3.87 22.93
CA LEU A 14 26.98 -4.49 23.71
C LEU A 14 26.37 -5.57 24.58
N ASP A 15 27.12 -6.65 24.79
CA ASP A 15 26.76 -7.65 25.76
C ASP A 15 26.65 -7.02 27.17
N LYS A 16 25.87 -7.62 28.06
CA LYS A 16 25.73 -7.12 29.40
C LYS A 16 27.07 -7.18 30.13
N THR A 17 27.39 -6.09 30.83
CA THR A 17 28.52 -6.10 31.75
C THR A 17 28.23 -7.09 32.87
N GLU A 18 29.08 -8.07 33.06
CA GLU A 18 28.98 -9.06 34.10
C GLU A 18 29.77 -8.56 35.31
N VAL A 19 29.10 -8.52 36.46
CA VAL A 19 29.69 -8.16 37.76
C VAL A 19 29.59 -9.37 38.67
N ALA A 20 30.69 -9.94 39.01
CA ALA A 20 30.77 -11.08 39.92
C ALA A 20 31.44 -10.70 41.24
N PHE A 21 30.85 -11.12 42.33
CA PHE A 21 31.44 -11.06 43.65
C PHE A 21 31.84 -12.48 44.07
N SER A 22 33.08 -12.66 44.42
CA SER A 22 33.62 -13.97 44.85
C SER A 22 34.10 -13.87 46.29
N PRO A 23 33.38 -14.40 47.25
CA PRO A 23 33.88 -14.56 48.58
C PRO A 23 34.90 -15.72 48.61
N ASN A 24 36.06 -15.54 49.21
CA ASN A 24 37.13 -16.51 49.33
C ASN A 24 37.67 -17.04 47.98
N PRO A 25 38.11 -16.15 47.03
CA PRO A 25 38.32 -16.57 45.66
C PRO A 25 39.54 -17.46 45.40
N ALA A 26 40.46 -17.62 46.33
CA ALA A 26 41.65 -18.30 45.81
C ALA A 26 42.53 -19.07 46.78
N THR A 27 42.50 -18.89 48.08
CA THR A 27 43.69 -19.39 48.71
C THR A 27 43.56 -19.74 50.18
N GLY A 28 43.20 -20.95 50.38
CA GLY A 28 43.53 -21.56 51.66
C GLY A 28 42.73 -21.10 52.87
N GLY A 29 41.49 -20.71 52.74
CA GLY A 29 40.54 -20.63 53.79
C GLY A 29 40.41 -19.31 54.55
N GLU A 30 40.73 -18.20 53.85
CA GLU A 30 40.59 -16.88 54.47
C GLU A 30 39.50 -16.04 53.76
N SER A 31 39.02 -15.02 54.45
CA SER A 31 37.96 -14.11 53.97
C SER A 31 38.48 -13.13 52.95
N ASP A 32 38.97 -13.63 51.82
CA ASP A 32 39.30 -12.83 50.67
C ASP A 32 38.04 -12.45 49.92
N ASN A 33 37.90 -11.21 49.54
CA ASN A 33 36.80 -10.75 48.70
C ASN A 33 37.32 -10.29 47.34
N GLY A 34 36.73 -10.80 46.27
CA GLY A 34 37.04 -10.40 44.91
C GLY A 34 35.86 -9.85 44.19
N PHE A 35 36.03 -8.74 43.46
CA PHE A 35 35.09 -8.25 42.47
C PHE A 35 35.71 -8.42 41.09
N THR A 36 34.90 -8.95 40.17
CA THR A 36 35.28 -9.09 38.77
C THR A 36 34.25 -8.37 37.92
N PHE A 37 34.69 -7.46 37.04
CA PHE A 37 33.90 -6.81 36.05
C PHE A 37 34.34 -7.34 34.69
N THR A 38 33.44 -7.98 33.96
CA THR A 38 33.74 -8.52 32.63
C THR A 38 32.83 -7.87 31.60
N GLN A 39 33.42 -7.31 30.55
CA GLN A 39 32.72 -6.82 29.39
C GLN A 39 33.12 -7.63 28.16
N SER A 40 32.15 -8.30 27.56
CA SER A 40 32.32 -8.96 26.26
C SER A 40 32.00 -7.98 25.12
N LEU A 41 32.77 -8.04 24.08
CA LEU A 41 32.64 -7.20 22.88
C LEU A 41 32.73 -8.09 21.65
N ASP A 42 31.84 -7.89 20.73
CA ASP A 42 32.00 -8.45 19.39
C ASP A 42 33.19 -7.80 18.66
N PHE A 43 33.78 -8.50 17.72
CA PHE A 43 34.82 -7.92 16.91
C PHE A 43 34.27 -6.71 16.10
N PRO A 44 35.04 -5.62 15.91
CA PRO A 44 34.54 -4.39 15.27
C PRO A 44 33.83 -4.60 13.90
N THR A 45 34.24 -5.63 13.15
CA THR A 45 33.62 -5.98 11.86
C THR A 45 32.18 -6.50 12.03
N VAL A 46 31.82 -7.07 13.18
CA VAL A 46 30.44 -7.55 13.46
C VAL A 46 29.51 -6.35 13.59
N TYR A 47 29.90 -5.36 14.40
CA TYR A 47 29.12 -4.11 14.54
C TYR A 47 28.97 -3.37 13.21
N ALA A 48 30.07 -3.28 12.43
CA ALA A 48 30.04 -2.66 11.11
C ALA A 48 29.11 -3.40 10.13
N SER A 49 29.11 -4.72 10.15
CA SER A 49 28.24 -5.54 9.30
C SER A 49 26.77 -5.41 9.69
N ARG A 50 26.46 -5.48 11.01
CA ARG A 50 25.11 -5.25 11.57
C ARG A 50 24.58 -3.86 11.23
N ARG A 51 25.43 -2.83 11.39
CA ARG A 51 25.05 -1.45 11.01
C ARG A 51 24.74 -1.32 9.52
N ASN A 52 25.52 -1.94 8.64
CA ASN A 52 25.30 -1.90 7.21
C ASN A 52 24.02 -2.67 6.81
N GLN A 53 23.71 -3.78 7.45
CA GLN A 53 22.46 -4.51 7.29
C GLN A 53 21.27 -3.63 7.66
N LEU A 54 21.23 -3.08 8.87
CA LEU A 54 20.13 -2.25 9.36
C LEU A 54 19.92 -0.98 8.53
N LYS A 55 20.99 -0.40 7.97
CA LYS A 55 20.88 0.71 7.03
C LYS A 55 20.23 0.28 5.72
N ALA A 56 20.60 -0.87 5.16
CA ALA A 56 20.01 -1.37 3.93
C ALA A 56 18.55 -1.76 4.13
N GLU A 57 18.19 -2.38 5.25
CA GLU A 57 16.80 -2.64 5.63
C GLU A 57 15.98 -1.35 5.76
N THR A 58 16.54 -0.31 6.38
CA THR A 58 15.88 1.00 6.46
C THR A 58 15.66 1.61 5.08
N GLN A 59 16.59 1.43 4.15
CA GLN A 59 16.43 1.89 2.78
C GLN A 59 15.33 1.10 2.06
N ALA A 60 15.27 -0.21 2.21
CA ALA A 60 14.20 -1.04 1.66
C ALA A 60 12.81 -0.62 2.22
N GLU A 61 12.71 -0.33 3.52
CA GLU A 61 11.46 0.17 4.12
C GLU A 61 11.06 1.56 3.59
N LYS A 62 12.01 2.44 3.25
CA LYS A 62 11.70 3.72 2.57
C LYS A 62 11.15 3.50 1.17
N SER A 63 11.73 2.59 0.41
CA SER A 63 11.25 2.25 -0.92
C SER A 63 9.87 1.57 -0.86
N ARG A 64 9.63 0.73 0.14
CA ARG A 64 8.31 0.16 0.43
C ARG A 64 7.26 1.22 0.74
N LEU A 65 7.62 2.25 1.51
CA LEU A 65 6.71 3.38 1.77
C LEU A 65 6.28 4.06 0.47
N ASN A 66 7.20 4.20 -0.50
CA ASN A 66 6.88 4.77 -1.81
C ASN A 66 5.88 3.89 -2.58
N VAL A 67 6.05 2.55 -2.57
CA VAL A 67 5.09 1.61 -3.18
C VAL A 67 3.70 1.78 -2.57
N VAL A 68 3.60 1.76 -1.23
CA VAL A 68 2.32 1.91 -0.51
C VAL A 68 1.69 3.28 -0.79
N SER A 69 2.50 4.34 -0.84
CA SER A 69 2.03 5.70 -1.16
C SER A 69 1.43 5.78 -2.57
N GLN A 70 2.08 5.18 -3.57
CA GLN A 70 1.55 5.15 -4.94
C GLN A 70 0.28 4.31 -5.05
N GLN A 71 0.22 3.19 -4.34
CA GLN A 71 -0.98 2.38 -4.28
C GLN A 71 -2.15 3.15 -3.67
N LEU A 72 -1.93 3.80 -2.52
CA LEU A 72 -2.96 4.60 -1.85
C LEU A 72 -3.45 5.76 -2.72
N LYS A 73 -2.54 6.47 -3.40
CA LYS A 73 -2.91 7.53 -4.35
C LYS A 73 -3.80 7.01 -5.47
N ALA A 74 -3.48 5.83 -6.03
CA ALA A 74 -4.28 5.21 -7.08
C ALA A 74 -5.67 4.79 -6.58
N GLU A 75 -5.76 4.25 -5.37
CA GLU A 75 -7.02 3.88 -4.74
C GLU A 75 -7.90 5.10 -4.49
N ILE A 76 -7.33 6.19 -3.93
CA ILE A 76 -8.03 7.46 -3.71
C ILE A 76 -8.51 8.04 -5.04
N ALA A 77 -7.65 8.09 -6.07
CA ALA A 77 -8.02 8.59 -7.38
C ALA A 77 -9.16 7.77 -7.99
N ASN A 78 -9.09 6.44 -7.89
CA ASN A 78 -10.15 5.56 -8.38
C ASN A 78 -11.49 5.81 -7.67
N THR A 79 -11.50 5.89 -6.35
CA THR A 79 -12.71 6.19 -5.55
C THR A 79 -13.28 7.57 -5.90
N TYR A 80 -12.41 8.57 -6.07
CA TYR A 80 -12.80 9.93 -6.43
C TYR A 80 -13.46 10.00 -7.82
N TYR A 81 -12.85 9.39 -8.83
CA TYR A 81 -13.43 9.37 -10.17
C TYR A 81 -14.69 8.49 -10.28
N GLN A 82 -14.80 7.45 -9.48
CA GLN A 82 -16.04 6.69 -9.33
C GLN A 82 -17.15 7.56 -8.73
N MET A 83 -16.85 8.37 -7.74
CA MET A 83 -17.83 9.28 -7.14
C MET A 83 -18.29 10.36 -8.13
N LEU A 84 -17.37 10.93 -8.92
CA LEU A 84 -17.70 11.86 -10.02
C LEU A 84 -18.61 11.19 -11.06
N TYR A 85 -18.28 9.97 -11.45
CA TYR A 85 -19.09 9.19 -12.37
C TYR A 85 -20.51 8.96 -11.86
N GLN A 86 -20.69 8.54 -10.61
CA GLN A 86 -22.00 8.33 -10.03
C GLN A 86 -22.78 9.66 -9.86
N ALA A 87 -22.09 10.74 -9.51
CA ALA A 87 -22.72 12.06 -9.46
C ALA A 87 -23.24 12.51 -10.85
N HIS A 88 -22.47 12.25 -11.89
CA HIS A 88 -22.89 12.54 -13.27
C HIS A 88 -24.08 11.66 -13.72
N ARG A 89 -24.07 10.36 -13.38
CA ARG A 89 -25.23 9.48 -13.61
C ARG A 89 -26.48 10.01 -12.91
N LEU A 90 -26.35 10.44 -11.67
CA LEU A 90 -27.47 11.02 -10.93
C LEU A 90 -28.05 12.27 -11.62
N GLN A 91 -27.17 13.13 -12.15
CA GLN A 91 -27.62 14.31 -12.95
C GLN A 91 -28.41 13.92 -14.20
N ILE A 92 -27.97 12.88 -14.91
CA ILE A 92 -28.68 12.35 -16.07
C ILE A 92 -30.07 11.84 -15.65
N LEU A 93 -30.13 11.00 -14.61
CA LEU A 93 -31.38 10.44 -14.10
C LEU A 93 -32.36 11.53 -13.61
N GLN A 94 -31.86 12.59 -12.97
CA GLN A 94 -32.67 13.73 -12.52
C GLN A 94 -33.31 14.50 -13.67
N ARG A 95 -32.54 14.72 -14.77
CA ARG A 95 -33.08 15.35 -15.98
C ARG A 95 -34.18 14.50 -16.61
N ILE A 96 -34.00 13.20 -16.61
CA ILE A 96 -34.95 12.24 -17.13
C ILE A 96 -36.20 12.14 -16.26
N ASP A 97 -36.04 12.18 -14.93
CA ASP A 97 -37.21 12.14 -13.99
C ASP A 97 -38.19 13.23 -14.30
N SER A 98 -37.75 14.45 -14.58
CA SER A 98 -38.62 15.57 -14.95
C SER A 98 -39.42 15.32 -16.25
N VAL A 99 -38.77 14.63 -17.22
CA VAL A 99 -39.43 14.25 -18.49
C VAL A 99 -40.46 13.14 -18.24
N LEU A 100 -40.07 12.09 -17.53
CA LEU A 100 -40.94 10.96 -17.23
C LEU A 100 -42.14 11.36 -16.35
N GLU A 101 -41.95 12.26 -15.39
CA GLU A 101 -43.03 12.79 -14.55
C GLU A 101 -44.06 13.58 -15.36
N ARG A 102 -43.60 14.48 -16.25
CA ARG A 102 -44.48 15.20 -17.19
C ARG A 102 -45.29 14.23 -18.04
N TYR A 103 -44.64 13.20 -18.47
CA TYR A 103 -45.27 12.16 -19.29
C TYR A 103 -46.32 11.36 -18.56
N SER A 104 -46.00 10.85 -17.37
CA SER A 104 -46.97 10.11 -16.53
C SER A 104 -48.21 10.95 -16.29
N LYS A 105 -48.07 12.26 -16.06
CA LYS A 105 -49.22 13.21 -15.90
C LYS A 105 -50.03 13.36 -17.20
N ILE A 106 -49.37 13.45 -18.37
CA ILE A 106 -50.09 13.54 -19.65
C ILE A 106 -50.81 12.23 -19.95
N ALA A 107 -50.20 11.09 -19.74
CA ALA A 107 -50.82 9.79 -19.93
C ALA A 107 -52.00 9.57 -19.00
N GLU A 108 -51.92 10.04 -17.75
CA GLU A 108 -53.02 10.01 -16.78
C GLU A 108 -54.19 10.88 -17.25
N MET A 109 -53.95 12.10 -17.71
CA MET A 109 -54.99 13.01 -18.21
C MET A 109 -55.69 12.43 -19.44
N ARG A 110 -54.94 11.90 -20.41
CA ARG A 110 -55.52 11.28 -21.62
C ARG A 110 -56.33 10.04 -21.31
N TYR A 111 -55.87 9.22 -20.36
CA TYR A 111 -56.67 8.09 -19.89
C TYR A 111 -57.98 8.53 -19.24
N LYS A 112 -57.97 9.53 -18.36
CA LYS A 112 -59.17 10.07 -17.73
C LYS A 112 -60.14 10.72 -18.71
N ALA A 113 -59.61 11.29 -19.82
CA ALA A 113 -60.42 11.82 -20.90
C ALA A 113 -60.97 10.74 -21.85
N GLY A 114 -60.55 9.48 -21.72
CA GLY A 114 -60.94 8.38 -22.57
C GLY A 114 -60.23 8.35 -23.93
N GLU A 115 -59.14 9.14 -24.10
CA GLU A 115 -58.38 9.28 -25.31
C GLU A 115 -57.25 8.21 -25.42
N SER A 116 -56.87 7.60 -24.32
CA SER A 116 -55.84 6.55 -24.31
C SER A 116 -56.25 5.35 -23.45
N ARG A 117 -55.47 4.24 -23.60
CA ARG A 117 -55.74 3.01 -22.82
C ARG A 117 -55.05 3.08 -21.46
N GLN A 118 -55.67 2.42 -20.45
CA GLN A 118 -55.10 2.29 -19.12
C GLN A 118 -53.68 1.74 -19.13
N LEU A 119 -53.32 0.87 -20.08
CA LEU A 119 -51.98 0.29 -20.25
C LEU A 119 -50.93 1.37 -20.45
N GLU A 120 -51.23 2.43 -21.22
CA GLU A 120 -50.32 3.55 -21.50
C GLU A 120 -50.03 4.31 -20.19
N TYR A 121 -51.03 4.67 -19.43
CA TYR A 121 -50.82 5.31 -18.12
C TYR A 121 -50.02 4.46 -17.15
N LEU A 122 -50.37 3.17 -16.97
CA LEU A 122 -49.67 2.27 -16.06
C LEU A 122 -48.17 2.06 -16.50
N SER A 123 -47.92 2.01 -17.81
CA SER A 123 -46.54 1.90 -18.33
C SER A 123 -45.73 3.16 -18.05
N ALA A 124 -46.32 4.36 -18.20
CA ALA A 124 -45.68 5.63 -17.90
C ALA A 124 -45.36 5.78 -16.40
N ASP A 125 -46.30 5.42 -15.53
CA ASP A 125 -46.13 5.46 -14.08
C ASP A 125 -45.04 4.49 -13.61
N ARG A 126 -45.02 3.26 -14.14
CA ARG A 126 -43.99 2.27 -13.85
C ARG A 126 -42.58 2.80 -14.23
N LYS A 127 -42.42 3.41 -15.39
CA LYS A 127 -41.13 3.97 -15.84
C LYS A 127 -40.66 5.10 -14.92
N CYS A 128 -41.53 5.97 -14.49
CA CYS A 128 -41.25 7.01 -13.50
C CYS A 128 -40.74 6.40 -12.18
N ASN A 129 -41.40 5.37 -11.69
CA ASN A 129 -41.05 4.72 -10.42
C ASN A 129 -39.71 3.92 -10.56
N GLU A 130 -39.48 3.25 -11.70
CA GLU A 130 -38.19 2.57 -11.98
C GLU A 130 -37.02 3.59 -12.00
N ASN A 131 -37.17 4.75 -12.63
CA ASN A 131 -36.14 5.80 -12.64
C ASN A 131 -35.87 6.35 -11.23
N ARG A 132 -36.92 6.53 -10.40
CA ARG A 132 -36.75 6.98 -9.01
C ARG A 132 -36.01 5.95 -8.15
N LEU A 133 -36.25 4.66 -8.38
CA LEU A 133 -35.51 3.59 -7.71
C LEU A 133 -34.03 3.63 -8.11
N GLU A 134 -33.71 3.75 -9.40
CA GLU A 134 -32.34 3.86 -9.88
C GLU A 134 -31.64 5.10 -9.31
N MET A 135 -32.34 6.23 -9.20
CA MET A 135 -31.80 7.44 -8.54
C MET A 135 -31.47 7.19 -7.06
N ALA A 136 -32.31 6.43 -6.35
CA ALA A 136 -32.06 6.08 -4.95
C ALA A 136 -30.81 5.17 -4.81
N ASP A 137 -30.67 4.19 -5.69
CA ASP A 137 -29.50 3.28 -5.72
C ASP A 137 -28.20 4.05 -6.00
N VAL A 138 -28.23 4.97 -6.97
CA VAL A 138 -27.06 5.81 -7.29
C VAL A 138 -26.70 6.75 -6.14
N LYS A 139 -27.68 7.31 -5.43
CA LYS A 139 -27.41 8.13 -4.22
C LYS A 139 -26.76 7.31 -3.12
N SER A 140 -27.25 6.11 -2.86
CA SER A 140 -26.66 5.20 -1.88
C SER A 140 -25.23 4.83 -2.23
N GLU A 141 -24.94 4.62 -3.51
CA GLU A 141 -23.58 4.33 -3.98
C GLU A 141 -22.64 5.56 -3.84
N ILE A 142 -23.13 6.77 -4.06
CA ILE A 142 -22.36 8.01 -3.77
C ILE A 142 -22.02 8.11 -2.29
N GLU A 143 -22.98 7.84 -1.41
CA GLU A 143 -22.76 7.86 0.04
C GLU A 143 -21.72 6.81 0.46
N ARG A 144 -21.79 5.59 -0.11
CA ARG A 144 -20.79 4.54 0.12
C ARG A 144 -19.38 4.99 -0.31
N LEU A 145 -19.25 5.52 -1.52
CA LEU A 145 -17.97 6.02 -2.04
C LEU A 145 -17.42 7.19 -1.21
N GLN A 146 -18.29 8.03 -0.67
CA GLN A 146 -17.92 9.12 0.22
C GLN A 146 -17.33 8.58 1.54
N ILE A 147 -17.94 7.55 2.12
CA ILE A 147 -17.42 6.88 3.32
C ILE A 147 -16.05 6.24 3.03
N ASP A 148 -15.93 5.55 1.89
CA ASP A 148 -14.66 4.94 1.47
C ASP A 148 -13.56 6.00 1.34
N LEU A 149 -13.85 7.12 0.68
CA LEU A 149 -12.89 8.22 0.48
C LEU A 149 -12.50 8.88 1.81
N MET A 150 -13.46 9.12 2.71
CA MET A 150 -13.19 9.63 4.06
C MET A 150 -12.27 8.68 4.85
N THR A 151 -12.50 7.39 4.73
CA THR A 151 -11.67 6.36 5.37
C THR A 151 -10.25 6.35 4.80
N GLN A 152 -10.09 6.39 3.48
CA GLN A 152 -8.79 6.43 2.80
C GLN A 152 -7.99 7.69 3.15
N LEU A 153 -8.66 8.82 3.35
CA LEU A 153 -8.04 10.11 3.72
C LEU A 153 -7.96 10.32 5.24
N ASN A 154 -8.44 9.37 6.03
CA ASN A 154 -8.49 9.44 7.50
C ASN A 154 -9.10 10.76 8.01
N THR A 155 -10.25 11.16 7.44
CA THR A 155 -10.99 12.37 7.82
C THR A 155 -12.40 12.05 8.24
N GLN A 156 -12.97 12.88 9.11
CA GLN A 156 -14.37 12.83 9.51
C GLN A 156 -15.23 13.85 8.73
N GLU A 157 -14.61 14.73 7.95
CA GLU A 157 -15.33 15.74 7.19
C GLU A 157 -15.86 15.16 5.87
N PRO A 158 -17.13 15.42 5.50
CA PRO A 158 -17.68 14.98 4.24
C PRO A 158 -16.95 15.60 3.05
N ILE A 159 -16.43 14.75 2.18
CA ILE A 159 -15.70 15.17 0.99
C ILE A 159 -16.66 15.18 -0.20
N LYS A 160 -16.63 16.27 -0.96
CA LYS A 160 -17.32 16.38 -2.24
C LYS A 160 -16.29 16.60 -3.36
N PRO A 161 -16.51 16.05 -4.57
CA PRO A 161 -15.69 16.39 -5.71
C PRO A 161 -15.70 17.90 -5.96
N ALA A 162 -14.54 18.43 -6.34
CA ALA A 162 -14.41 19.84 -6.71
C ALA A 162 -14.96 20.10 -8.13
N GLU A 163 -14.86 19.09 -8.99
CA GLU A 163 -15.38 19.14 -10.34
C GLU A 163 -16.88 18.82 -10.35
N GLU A 164 -17.64 19.63 -11.08
CA GLU A 164 -19.08 19.39 -11.30
C GLU A 164 -19.37 18.43 -12.45
N ASN A 165 -18.43 18.32 -13.40
CA ASN A 165 -18.61 17.53 -14.62
C ASN A 165 -17.62 16.38 -14.69
N LEU A 166 -18.11 15.22 -15.11
CA LEU A 166 -17.28 14.08 -15.44
C LEU A 166 -16.49 14.37 -16.73
N SER A 167 -15.17 14.32 -16.65
CA SER A 167 -14.26 14.53 -17.79
C SER A 167 -13.22 13.43 -17.90
N ALA A 168 -12.67 13.25 -19.10
CA ALA A 168 -11.58 12.31 -19.33
C ALA A 168 -10.26 12.86 -18.78
N ILE A 169 -9.51 12.04 -18.04
CA ILE A 169 -8.18 12.36 -17.53
C ILE A 169 -7.21 12.52 -18.70
N ALA A 170 -6.36 13.54 -18.67
CA ALA A 170 -5.32 13.71 -19.68
C ALA A 170 -4.28 12.57 -19.57
N ALA A 171 -4.22 11.73 -20.61
CA ALA A 171 -3.25 10.64 -20.69
C ALA A 171 -1.91 11.20 -21.21
N GLN A 172 -0.98 11.49 -20.30
CA GLN A 172 0.38 11.94 -20.65
C GLN A 172 1.40 10.83 -20.39
N ASN A 173 2.29 10.58 -21.37
CA ASN A 173 3.47 9.71 -21.25
C ASN A 173 3.23 8.27 -20.74
N LEU A 174 2.10 7.65 -21.09
CA LEU A 174 1.71 6.31 -20.62
C LEU A 174 2.25 5.16 -21.52
N ASN A 175 3.15 5.43 -22.47
CA ASN A 175 3.52 4.47 -23.51
C ASN A 175 4.70 3.55 -23.15
N SER A 176 5.43 3.84 -22.08
CA SER A 176 6.60 3.05 -21.69
C SER A 176 6.54 2.67 -20.22
N TYR A 177 6.84 1.42 -19.94
CA TYR A 177 6.98 0.88 -18.59
C TYR A 177 8.33 0.20 -18.45
N ASN A 178 9.04 0.54 -17.41
CA ASN A 178 10.27 -0.14 -17.02
C ASN A 178 10.16 -0.57 -15.55
N TYR A 179 10.04 -1.88 -15.34
CA TYR A 179 9.94 -2.44 -13.99
C TYR A 179 11.07 -1.99 -13.06
N GLN A 180 12.32 -1.97 -13.54
CA GLN A 180 13.46 -1.61 -12.71
C GLN A 180 13.45 -0.15 -12.21
N GLN A 181 12.72 0.73 -12.91
CA GLN A 181 12.55 2.13 -12.54
C GLN A 181 11.23 2.39 -11.80
N SER A 182 10.35 1.40 -11.74
CA SER A 182 9.11 1.48 -10.98
C SER A 182 9.37 1.43 -9.47
N ALA A 183 8.41 1.92 -8.68
CA ALA A 183 8.50 1.85 -7.22
C ALA A 183 8.63 0.41 -6.71
N ASP A 184 7.89 -0.53 -7.30
CA ASP A 184 7.96 -1.95 -6.99
C ASP A 184 9.37 -2.51 -7.29
N GLY A 185 9.92 -2.22 -8.46
CA GLY A 185 11.26 -2.68 -8.87
C GLY A 185 12.38 -2.11 -8.00
N ILE A 186 12.32 -0.82 -7.64
CA ILE A 186 13.26 -0.18 -6.72
C ILE A 186 13.19 -0.84 -5.33
N TYR A 187 11.98 -1.08 -4.82
CA TYR A 187 11.80 -1.76 -3.54
C TYR A 187 12.41 -3.18 -3.55
N GLN A 188 12.18 -3.96 -4.59
CA GLN A 188 12.74 -5.31 -4.69
C GLN A 188 14.28 -5.30 -4.80
N GLN A 189 14.85 -4.33 -5.52
CA GLN A 189 16.31 -4.15 -5.57
C GLN A 189 16.88 -3.81 -4.18
N ASP A 190 16.27 -2.86 -3.47
CA ASP A 190 16.69 -2.48 -2.12
C ASP A 190 16.54 -3.65 -1.14
N LYS A 191 15.47 -4.48 -1.25
CA LYS A 191 15.29 -5.72 -0.50
C LYS A 191 16.43 -6.72 -0.75
N LEU A 192 16.84 -6.92 -1.99
CA LEU A 192 17.97 -7.80 -2.33
C LEU A 192 19.28 -7.26 -1.76
N ILE A 193 19.51 -5.95 -1.81
CA ILE A 193 20.68 -5.31 -1.19
C ILE A 193 20.69 -5.55 0.33
N ALA A 194 19.54 -5.45 0.99
CA ALA A 194 19.42 -5.70 2.42
C ALA A 194 19.77 -7.16 2.76
N LEU A 195 19.27 -8.13 1.99
CA LEU A 195 19.60 -9.54 2.14
C LEU A 195 21.09 -9.85 1.87
N ASP A 196 21.70 -9.18 0.91
CA ASP A 196 23.15 -9.28 0.68
C ASP A 196 23.97 -8.76 1.89
N LYS A 197 23.47 -7.72 2.60
CA LYS A 197 24.09 -7.24 3.84
C LYS A 197 23.82 -8.18 5.01
N GLU A 198 22.65 -8.79 5.07
CA GLU A 198 22.31 -9.83 6.05
C GLU A 198 23.23 -11.04 5.94
N ILE A 199 23.52 -11.53 4.72
CA ILE A 199 24.51 -12.60 4.49
C ILE A 199 25.88 -12.19 5.04
N LYS A 200 26.29 -10.93 4.85
CA LYS A 200 27.58 -10.43 5.38
C LYS A 200 27.56 -10.35 6.91
N ALA A 201 26.44 -9.92 7.49
CA ALA A 201 26.27 -9.92 8.94
C ALA A 201 26.27 -11.34 9.53
N ALA A 202 25.58 -12.30 8.88
CA ALA A 202 25.63 -13.70 9.29
C ALA A 202 27.07 -14.29 9.20
N LYS A 203 27.84 -13.93 8.16
CA LYS A 203 29.25 -14.32 8.03
C LYS A 203 30.13 -13.72 9.11
N SER A 204 29.82 -12.54 9.62
CA SER A 204 30.62 -11.94 10.70
C SER A 204 30.55 -12.72 12.01
N GLY A 205 29.58 -13.64 12.19
CA GLY A 205 29.53 -14.58 13.29
C GLY A 205 30.69 -15.60 13.34
N PHE A 206 31.55 -15.65 12.31
CA PHE A 206 32.82 -16.36 12.36
C PHE A 206 33.95 -15.54 13.00
N ALA A 207 33.75 -14.25 13.22
CA ALA A 207 34.75 -13.40 13.84
C ALA A 207 34.95 -13.77 15.29
N PRO A 208 36.14 -13.56 15.85
CA PRO A 208 36.39 -13.75 17.28
C PRO A 208 35.61 -12.70 18.08
N SER A 209 35.36 -13.00 19.35
CA SER A 209 34.92 -12.02 20.34
C SER A 209 36.10 -11.54 21.20
N LEU A 210 35.95 -10.36 21.77
CA LEU A 210 36.93 -9.79 22.70
C LEU A 210 36.29 -9.74 24.08
N SER A 211 37.04 -10.01 25.15
CA SER A 211 36.61 -9.80 26.51
C SER A 211 37.64 -8.98 27.27
N LEU A 212 37.16 -8.05 28.06
CA LEU A 212 37.96 -7.27 28.99
C LEU A 212 37.44 -7.54 30.40
N SER A 213 38.29 -8.06 31.24
CA SER A 213 37.97 -8.29 32.66
C SER A 213 38.86 -7.45 33.56
N LEU A 214 38.25 -6.79 34.49
CA LEU A 214 38.92 -6.10 35.60
C LEU A 214 38.65 -6.87 36.89
N ARG A 215 39.68 -7.24 37.60
CA ARG A 215 39.57 -7.98 38.84
C ARG A 215 40.21 -7.18 39.96
N THR A 216 39.50 -7.05 41.06
CA THR A 216 40.04 -6.56 42.31
C THR A 216 39.95 -7.67 43.35
N GLN A 217 41.00 -7.85 44.14
CA GLN A 217 41.00 -8.81 45.24
C GLN A 217 41.53 -8.10 46.48
N CYS A 218 40.78 -8.19 47.57
CA CYS A 218 41.16 -7.70 48.86
C CYS A 218 41.52 -8.92 49.76
N VAL A 219 42.74 -8.99 50.14
CA VAL A 219 43.22 -10.01 51.06
C VAL A 219 43.07 -9.47 52.49
N ILE A 220 42.16 -10.09 53.27
CA ILE A 220 41.76 -9.60 54.54
C ILE A 220 42.27 -10.59 55.60
N SER A 221 43.30 -10.86 56.01
CA SER A 221 43.58 -11.45 57.24
C SER A 221 44.82 -12.34 57.42
N SER A 222 45.14 -12.48 58.64
CA SER A 222 46.27 -13.22 59.15
C SER A 222 46.00 -14.73 59.38
N TRP A 223 44.77 -15.25 59.12
CA TRP A 223 44.44 -16.67 59.33
C TRP A 223 44.97 -17.56 58.22
N ASN A 224 45.85 -18.48 58.54
CA ASN A 224 46.50 -19.35 57.59
C ASN A 224 46.48 -20.82 58.04
N PRO A 225 45.32 -21.51 57.92
CA PRO A 225 45.16 -22.88 58.51
C PRO A 225 46.05 -23.90 57.79
N TYR A 226 46.54 -23.62 56.62
CA TYR A 226 47.40 -24.53 55.81
C TYR A 226 48.86 -24.14 55.84
N ASN A 227 49.26 -23.16 56.69
CA ASN A 227 50.62 -22.66 56.83
C ASN A 227 51.32 -22.37 55.47
N ILE A 228 50.63 -21.80 54.55
CA ILE A 228 51.12 -21.40 53.20
C ILE A 228 52.03 -20.17 53.40
N ASP A 229 53.23 -20.18 52.84
CA ASP A 229 54.09 -19.00 52.84
C ASP A 229 53.45 -17.84 52.06
N ARG A 230 52.94 -16.87 52.80
CA ARG A 230 52.27 -15.65 52.24
C ARG A 230 53.21 -14.46 52.15
N SER A 231 54.51 -14.65 52.39
CA SER A 231 55.49 -13.54 52.34
C SER A 231 55.51 -12.82 50.99
N ARG A 232 54.99 -13.46 49.94
CA ARG A 232 54.84 -12.88 48.61
C ARG A 232 53.57 -12.07 48.42
N PHE A 233 52.60 -12.17 49.33
CA PHE A 233 51.30 -11.48 49.24
C PHE A 233 51.19 -10.49 50.38
N ALA A 234 51.62 -9.25 50.18
CA ALA A 234 51.36 -8.18 51.11
C ALA A 234 49.87 -8.03 51.35
N GLU A 235 49.49 -7.84 52.63
CA GLU A 235 48.10 -7.43 52.93
C GLU A 235 47.74 -6.20 52.10
N GLY A 236 46.65 -6.25 51.34
CA GLY A 236 46.25 -5.13 50.50
C GLY A 236 45.30 -5.48 49.39
N ASN A 237 44.97 -4.50 48.62
CA ASN A 237 44.13 -4.62 47.42
C ASN A 237 44.99 -4.92 46.19
N PHE A 238 44.68 -6.02 45.52
CA PHE A 238 45.29 -6.36 44.23
C PHE A 238 44.33 -5.98 43.10
N PHE A 239 44.89 -5.32 42.12
CA PHE A 239 44.18 -4.99 40.89
C PHE A 239 44.80 -5.70 39.70
N GLY A 240 43.99 -6.38 38.93
CA GLY A 240 44.42 -7.07 37.72
C GLY A 240 43.48 -6.78 36.57
N PHE A 241 44.01 -6.81 35.36
CA PHE A 241 43.16 -6.79 34.16
C PHE A 241 43.51 -8.02 33.30
N GLU A 242 42.54 -8.49 32.53
CA GLU A 242 42.67 -9.62 31.64
C GLU A 242 42.01 -9.24 30.31
N ILE A 243 42.70 -9.51 29.22
CA ILE A 243 42.19 -9.38 27.85
C ILE A 243 42.04 -10.78 27.28
N GLY A 244 40.82 -11.19 26.99
CA GLY A 244 40.54 -12.48 26.38
C GLY A 244 40.13 -12.34 24.92
N VAL A 245 40.41 -13.38 24.12
CA VAL A 245 39.90 -13.54 22.76
C VAL A 245 39.14 -14.85 22.66
N GLY A 246 37.82 -14.74 22.45
CA GLY A 246 36.94 -15.89 22.23
C GLY A 246 36.97 -16.31 20.77
N ILE A 247 37.39 -17.53 20.49
CA ILE A 247 37.42 -18.08 19.11
C ILE A 247 36.31 -19.13 19.02
N PRO A 248 35.36 -18.97 18.06
CA PRO A 248 34.32 -19.96 17.86
C PRO A 248 34.92 -21.23 17.27
N LEU A 249 34.96 -22.32 18.06
CA LEU A 249 35.49 -23.61 17.63
C LEU A 249 34.46 -24.46 16.87
N PHE A 250 33.15 -24.21 17.15
CA PHE A 250 32.04 -24.96 16.57
C PHE A 250 31.25 -24.07 15.62
N TYR A 251 31.45 -24.26 14.33
CA TYR A 251 30.85 -23.42 13.26
C TYR A 251 29.48 -23.88 12.78
N GLY A 252 28.93 -24.96 13.29
CA GLY A 252 27.72 -25.59 12.75
C GLY A 252 26.54 -24.63 12.66
N SER A 253 26.23 -23.90 13.75
CA SER A 253 25.10 -22.97 13.79
C SER A 253 25.34 -21.74 12.90
N THR A 254 26.52 -21.14 12.93
CA THR A 254 26.88 -19.99 12.08
C THR A 254 26.82 -20.35 10.61
N LYS A 255 27.32 -21.54 10.24
CA LYS A 255 27.23 -22.05 8.86
C LYS A 255 25.78 -22.25 8.40
N ALA A 256 24.94 -22.76 9.30
CA ALA A 256 23.51 -22.89 9.02
C ALA A 256 22.82 -21.55 8.83
N LYS A 257 23.11 -20.54 9.68
CA LYS A 257 22.58 -19.17 9.56
C LYS A 257 22.99 -18.54 8.22
N VAL A 258 24.25 -18.64 7.81
CA VAL A 258 24.72 -18.14 6.52
C VAL A 258 24.02 -18.83 5.36
N LYS A 259 23.83 -20.16 5.43
CA LYS A 259 23.13 -20.91 4.40
C LYS A 259 21.64 -20.53 4.31
N ALA A 260 20.99 -20.30 5.46
CA ALA A 260 19.59 -19.81 5.50
C ALA A 260 19.47 -18.45 4.83
N ALA A 261 20.29 -17.47 5.23
CA ALA A 261 20.29 -16.14 4.63
C ALA A 261 20.59 -16.16 3.11
N GLN A 262 21.44 -17.09 2.63
CA GLN A 262 21.65 -17.29 1.20
C GLN A 262 20.39 -17.80 0.50
N LYS A 263 19.64 -18.71 1.13
CA LYS A 263 18.39 -19.23 0.58
C LYS A 263 17.28 -18.19 0.58
N ASP A 264 17.21 -17.35 1.60
CA ASP A 264 16.28 -16.23 1.65
C ASP A 264 16.55 -15.22 0.51
N ARG A 265 17.84 -14.97 0.23
CA ARG A 265 18.22 -14.11 -0.90
C ARG A 265 17.86 -14.75 -2.26
N GLU A 266 18.10 -16.05 -2.44
CA GLU A 266 17.72 -16.78 -3.66
C GLU A 266 16.19 -16.75 -3.86
N LEU A 267 15.42 -16.95 -2.79
CA LEU A 267 13.97 -16.86 -2.80
C LEU A 267 13.50 -15.47 -3.24
N ALA A 268 14.03 -14.42 -2.63
CA ALA A 268 13.68 -13.04 -2.97
C ALA A 268 14.03 -12.69 -4.44
N GLU A 269 15.09 -13.27 -4.99
CA GLU A 269 15.45 -13.08 -6.42
C GLU A 269 14.42 -13.74 -7.35
N ILE A 270 13.90 -14.92 -6.97
CA ILE A 270 12.85 -15.60 -7.73
C ILE A 270 11.53 -14.80 -7.64
N GLU A 271 11.17 -14.34 -6.44
CA GLU A 271 10.00 -13.48 -6.22
C GLU A 271 10.05 -12.20 -7.06
N MET A 272 11.21 -11.54 -7.12
CA MET A 272 11.42 -10.35 -7.94
C MET A 272 11.21 -10.63 -9.43
N ARG A 273 11.72 -11.74 -9.94
CA ARG A 273 11.55 -12.13 -11.36
C ARG A 273 10.09 -12.46 -11.67
N GLN A 274 9.40 -13.14 -10.75
CA GLN A 274 7.98 -13.42 -10.89
C GLN A 274 7.18 -12.12 -10.92
N GLU A 275 7.40 -11.24 -9.96
CA GLU A 275 6.72 -9.95 -9.88
C GLU A 275 6.98 -9.09 -11.13
N GLN A 276 8.21 -9.05 -11.63
CA GLN A 276 8.53 -8.38 -12.90
C GLN A 276 7.67 -8.89 -14.04
N THR A 277 7.57 -10.22 -14.20
CA THR A 277 6.78 -10.84 -15.25
C THR A 277 5.28 -10.50 -15.12
N GLU A 278 4.75 -10.51 -13.89
CA GLU A 278 3.37 -10.16 -13.60
C GLU A 278 3.09 -8.68 -13.88
N LYS A 279 3.94 -7.77 -13.44
CA LYS A 279 3.78 -6.33 -13.68
C LYS A 279 3.90 -5.95 -15.16
N GLU A 280 4.80 -6.58 -15.90
CA GLU A 280 4.91 -6.40 -17.35
C GLU A 280 3.66 -6.91 -18.08
N ARG A 281 3.12 -8.07 -17.68
CA ARG A 281 1.84 -8.56 -18.18
C ARG A 281 0.71 -7.58 -17.87
N ASP A 282 0.63 -7.11 -16.64
CA ASP A 282 -0.42 -6.18 -16.20
C ASP A 282 -0.36 -4.86 -16.94
N PHE A 283 0.84 -4.35 -17.19
CA PHE A 283 1.01 -3.15 -18.03
C PHE A 283 0.49 -3.36 -19.46
N ARG A 284 0.80 -4.50 -20.09
CA ARG A 284 0.27 -4.84 -21.43
C ARG A 284 -1.26 -4.94 -21.44
N LEU A 285 -1.84 -5.54 -20.40
CA LEU A 285 -3.30 -5.64 -20.26
C LEU A 285 -3.95 -4.27 -20.06
N CYS A 286 -3.39 -3.44 -19.18
CA CYS A 286 -3.87 -2.07 -18.95
C CYS A 286 -3.77 -1.21 -20.21
N THR A 287 -2.68 -1.32 -20.98
CA THR A 287 -2.52 -0.63 -22.27
C THR A 287 -3.60 -1.04 -23.28
N LYS A 288 -3.92 -2.33 -23.34
CA LYS A 288 -5.01 -2.82 -24.22
C LYS A 288 -6.38 -2.33 -23.75
N ARG A 289 -6.63 -2.29 -22.43
CA ARG A 289 -7.87 -1.73 -21.87
C ARG A 289 -7.99 -0.23 -22.18
N LEU A 290 -6.90 0.52 -22.00
CA LEU A 290 -6.88 1.95 -22.33
C LEU A 290 -7.18 2.20 -23.83
N GLN A 291 -6.58 1.41 -24.72
CA GLN A 291 -6.83 1.53 -26.15
C GLN A 291 -8.31 1.25 -26.50
N ALA A 292 -8.89 0.20 -25.91
CA ALA A 292 -10.30 -0.15 -26.12
C ALA A 292 -11.24 0.95 -25.55
N ALA A 293 -10.97 1.43 -24.33
CA ALA A 293 -11.74 2.50 -23.70
C ALA A 293 -11.63 3.82 -24.46
N SER A 294 -10.44 4.17 -24.95
CA SER A 294 -10.22 5.35 -25.79
C SER A 294 -11.02 5.29 -27.11
N ASN A 295 -11.04 4.14 -27.76
CA ASN A 295 -11.84 3.96 -28.98
C ASN A 295 -13.34 4.08 -28.72
N ARG A 296 -13.82 3.51 -27.58
CA ARG A 296 -15.22 3.62 -27.15
C ARG A 296 -15.60 5.06 -26.83
N LEU A 297 -14.75 5.78 -26.09
CA LEU A 297 -14.98 7.18 -25.75
C LEU A 297 -15.08 8.05 -27.01
N LYS A 298 -14.12 7.92 -27.93
CA LYS A 298 -14.14 8.63 -29.23
C LYS A 298 -15.41 8.37 -30.03
N TYR A 299 -15.89 7.13 -30.04
CA TYR A 299 -17.14 6.78 -30.73
C TYR A 299 -18.34 7.57 -30.18
N TYR A 300 -18.47 7.67 -28.85
CA TYR A 300 -19.56 8.40 -28.22
C TYR A 300 -19.42 9.93 -28.37
N GLU A 301 -18.20 10.46 -28.31
CA GLU A 301 -17.95 11.90 -28.49
C GLU A 301 -18.23 12.37 -29.92
N GLN A 302 -17.85 11.59 -30.95
CA GLN A 302 -17.91 12.01 -32.34
C GLN A 302 -19.30 11.85 -32.99
N ASN A 303 -20.04 10.80 -32.61
CA ASN A 303 -21.20 10.38 -33.42
C ASN A 303 -22.55 10.46 -32.69
N ASN A 304 -22.62 10.51 -31.36
CA ASN A 304 -23.87 10.19 -30.69
C ASN A 304 -24.49 11.30 -29.84
N GLN A 305 -23.74 12.25 -29.28
CA GLN A 305 -24.34 13.28 -28.41
C GLN A 305 -25.25 14.27 -29.17
N ALA A 306 -24.81 14.75 -30.31
CA ALA A 306 -25.58 15.72 -31.11
C ALA A 306 -26.87 15.08 -31.68
N HIS A 307 -26.77 13.84 -32.17
CA HIS A 307 -27.93 13.12 -32.69
C HIS A 307 -28.95 12.78 -31.60
N SER A 308 -28.49 12.31 -30.41
CA SER A 308 -29.40 11.98 -29.32
C SER A 308 -30.17 13.19 -28.79
N ALA A 309 -29.53 14.35 -28.71
CA ALA A 309 -30.19 15.59 -28.31
C ALA A 309 -31.24 16.05 -29.34
N GLN A 310 -30.95 15.87 -30.66
CA GLN A 310 -31.91 16.15 -31.71
C GLN A 310 -33.09 15.19 -31.70
N ILE A 311 -32.84 13.88 -31.57
CA ILE A 311 -33.89 12.86 -31.49
C ILE A 311 -34.82 13.15 -30.29
N SER A 312 -34.29 13.42 -29.12
CA SER A 312 -35.10 13.75 -27.96
C SER A 312 -35.97 14.99 -28.15
N LYS A 313 -35.44 16.03 -28.82
CA LYS A 313 -36.17 17.26 -29.08
C LYS A 313 -37.26 17.07 -30.11
N LEU A 314 -36.95 16.39 -31.22
CA LEU A 314 -37.89 16.14 -32.30
C LEU A 314 -39.03 15.22 -31.85
N SER A 315 -38.70 14.11 -31.18
CA SER A 315 -39.70 13.18 -30.70
C SER A 315 -40.65 13.81 -29.66
N ALA A 316 -40.18 14.79 -28.89
CA ALA A 316 -41.05 15.52 -27.97
C ALA A 316 -42.08 16.39 -28.74
N ILE A 317 -41.66 17.10 -29.77
CA ILE A 317 -42.49 17.95 -30.62
C ILE A 317 -43.50 17.09 -31.40
N GLU A 318 -43.05 16.03 -32.04
CA GLU A 318 -43.89 15.12 -32.86
C GLU A 318 -44.95 14.41 -31.98
N TYR A 319 -44.61 14.07 -30.75
CA TYR A 319 -45.60 13.51 -29.84
C TYR A 319 -46.60 14.53 -29.34
N GLU A 320 -46.17 15.75 -28.99
CA GLU A 320 -47.09 16.84 -28.61
C GLU A 320 -48.08 17.19 -29.75
N ASN A 321 -47.65 17.08 -31.02
CA ASN A 321 -48.47 17.25 -32.20
C ASN A 321 -49.35 16.03 -32.54
N GLY A 322 -49.17 14.89 -31.88
CA GLY A 322 -49.87 13.65 -32.17
C GLY A 322 -49.41 12.89 -33.40
N GLU A 323 -48.22 13.25 -33.92
CA GLU A 323 -47.65 12.67 -35.13
C GLU A 323 -47.00 11.29 -34.89
N ILE A 324 -46.50 11.05 -33.64
CA ILE A 324 -45.98 9.76 -33.20
C ILE A 324 -46.78 9.21 -31.99
N SER A 325 -46.75 7.89 -31.88
CA SER A 325 -47.37 7.20 -30.76
C SER A 325 -46.55 7.36 -29.45
N TYR A 326 -47.23 7.12 -28.32
CA TYR A 326 -46.58 7.05 -26.99
C TYR A 326 -45.40 6.09 -26.99
N VAL A 327 -45.53 4.90 -27.60
CA VAL A 327 -44.49 3.88 -27.61
C VAL A 327 -43.24 4.36 -28.38
N GLU A 328 -43.46 5.02 -29.51
CA GLU A 328 -42.34 5.58 -30.32
C GLU A 328 -41.59 6.66 -29.56
N TYR A 329 -42.32 7.52 -28.86
CA TYR A 329 -41.67 8.57 -28.08
C TYR A 329 -40.90 7.99 -26.86
N VAL A 330 -41.46 7.05 -26.10
CA VAL A 330 -40.76 6.41 -24.99
C VAL A 330 -39.50 5.70 -25.47
N ASN A 331 -39.57 5.02 -26.58
CA ASN A 331 -38.40 4.40 -27.22
C ASN A 331 -37.30 5.44 -27.55
N ALA A 332 -37.68 6.58 -28.13
CA ALA A 332 -36.72 7.65 -28.45
C ALA A 332 -36.05 8.24 -27.18
N ILE A 333 -36.80 8.39 -26.11
CA ILE A 333 -36.24 8.80 -24.79
C ILE A 333 -35.31 7.73 -24.26
N GLU A 334 -35.72 6.47 -24.22
CA GLU A 334 -34.87 5.37 -23.73
C GLU A 334 -33.56 5.25 -24.50
N GLU A 335 -33.60 5.38 -25.82
CA GLU A 335 -32.37 5.42 -26.65
C GLU A 335 -31.47 6.60 -26.29
N THR A 336 -32.05 7.80 -26.10
CA THR A 336 -31.30 8.98 -25.68
C THR A 336 -30.64 8.78 -24.31
N ILE A 337 -31.37 8.23 -23.34
CA ILE A 337 -30.86 7.90 -22.01
C ILE A 337 -29.71 6.89 -22.11
N ALA A 338 -29.93 5.81 -22.87
CA ALA A 338 -28.93 4.76 -23.04
C ALA A 338 -27.62 5.31 -23.64
N VAL A 339 -27.70 6.25 -24.57
CA VAL A 339 -26.52 6.89 -25.18
C VAL A 339 -25.80 7.77 -24.15
N LEU A 340 -26.52 8.58 -23.36
CA LEU A 340 -25.90 9.42 -22.32
C LEU A 340 -25.24 8.59 -21.24
N MET A 341 -25.89 7.52 -20.79
CA MET A 341 -25.31 6.59 -19.80
C MET A 341 -24.07 5.89 -20.33
N LYS A 342 -24.14 5.35 -21.54
CA LYS A 342 -22.97 4.69 -22.19
C LYS A 342 -21.82 5.65 -22.44
N HIS A 343 -22.08 6.93 -22.69
CA HIS A 343 -21.01 7.93 -22.78
C HIS A 343 -20.35 8.15 -21.41
N ALA A 344 -21.14 8.29 -20.33
CA ALA A 344 -20.60 8.39 -18.98
C ALA A 344 -19.80 7.14 -18.59
N ASP A 345 -20.29 5.93 -18.93
CA ASP A 345 -19.58 4.67 -18.74
C ASP A 345 -18.23 4.66 -19.47
N ALA A 346 -18.20 5.13 -20.73
CA ALA A 346 -16.98 5.19 -21.53
C ALA A 346 -15.93 6.14 -20.94
N ILE A 347 -16.33 7.30 -20.39
CA ILE A 347 -15.41 8.22 -19.69
C ILE A 347 -14.87 7.53 -18.43
N ASN A 348 -15.73 6.87 -17.66
CA ASN A 348 -15.33 6.18 -16.44
C ASN A 348 -14.34 5.03 -16.74
N GLU A 349 -14.64 4.16 -17.70
CA GLU A 349 -13.75 3.08 -18.13
C GLU A 349 -12.38 3.62 -18.59
N TYR A 350 -12.38 4.73 -19.34
CA TYR A 350 -11.16 5.39 -19.76
C TYR A 350 -10.34 5.92 -18.57
N ASN A 351 -10.98 6.62 -17.65
CA ASN A 351 -10.34 7.17 -16.45
C ASN A 351 -9.73 6.06 -15.58
N GLN A 352 -10.46 4.97 -15.36
CA GLN A 352 -9.94 3.81 -14.64
C GLN A 352 -8.74 3.16 -15.32
N ALA A 353 -8.76 3.05 -16.65
CA ALA A 353 -7.63 2.51 -17.40
C ALA A 353 -6.39 3.43 -17.31
N VAL A 354 -6.57 4.75 -17.35
CA VAL A 354 -5.50 5.73 -17.13
C VAL A 354 -4.91 5.59 -15.72
N ILE A 355 -5.74 5.60 -14.68
CA ILE A 355 -5.31 5.46 -13.28
C ILE A 355 -4.52 4.15 -13.07
N ALA A 356 -4.99 3.04 -13.66
CA ALA A 356 -4.31 1.75 -13.56
C ALA A 356 -2.89 1.79 -14.17
N ILE A 357 -2.69 2.48 -15.29
CA ILE A 357 -1.36 2.64 -15.90
C ILE A 357 -0.51 3.61 -15.10
N GLN A 358 -1.06 4.73 -14.64
CA GLN A 358 -0.35 5.72 -13.82
C GLN A 358 0.19 5.08 -12.53
N ARG A 359 -0.59 4.18 -11.90
CA ARG A 359 -0.13 3.39 -10.76
C ARG A 359 1.11 2.55 -11.08
N LEU A 360 1.12 1.88 -12.23
CA LEU A 360 2.24 1.03 -12.64
C LEU A 360 3.49 1.84 -13.01
N THR A 361 3.28 3.00 -13.66
CA THR A 361 4.39 3.87 -14.13
C THR A 361 4.89 4.84 -13.06
N GLY A 362 4.14 5.02 -11.97
CA GLY A 362 4.50 5.97 -10.91
C GLY A 362 4.31 7.44 -11.26
N ILE A 363 3.51 7.76 -12.27
CA ILE A 363 3.23 9.13 -12.74
C ILE A 363 1.96 9.68 -12.06
N MET A 364 1.83 9.53 -10.75
CA MET A 364 0.72 10.10 -9.98
C MET A 364 1.12 11.29 -9.13
#